data_f52ff05890f2f9d6aa96daba276aeeb8
#
_entry.id   f52ff05890f2f9d6aa96daba276aeeb8
#
_cell.length_a   1.000
_cell.length_b   1.000
_cell.length_c   1.000
_cell.angle_alpha   90.00
_cell.angle_beta   90.00
_cell.angle_gamma   90.00
#
_symmetry.space_group_name_H-M   'P 1'
#
loop_
_entity.id
_entity.type
_entity.pdbx_description
1 polymer ?
#
loop_
_entity_poly.entity_id
_entity_poly.type
_entity_poly.pdbx_seq_one_letter_code
_entity_poly.pdbx_strand_id
1 'polypeptide(L)'
;MQCLMDHIVLNVKNEERMIGFYSKVMMFAPERVEEYRAGEVPFPSVRLNSDTIMDLFPKKIWQKSDRAGQGLENLNHFCIALSKGMWEKLLKRLKANNVDIEEGPVPRWGAHGNGTSIYFRDPEGNLIEARYYEGHNSKEKCLLKS
;
A
#
# COMPACT_ATOMS: atom_id res chain seq x y z
N MET A 1 -9.69 -19.09 14.14
CA MET A 1 -8.27 -18.72 14.00
C MET A 1 -8.23 -17.23 13.73
N GLN A 2 -7.41 -16.50 14.46
CA GLN A 2 -7.13 -15.08 14.21
C GLN A 2 -5.72 -14.98 13.64
N CYS A 3 -5.54 -14.17 12.62
CA CYS A 3 -4.23 -13.91 12.02
C CYS A 3 -4.11 -12.43 11.65
N LEU A 4 -2.89 -11.95 11.56
CA LEU A 4 -2.52 -10.65 11.05
C LEU A 4 -1.80 -10.83 9.73
N MET A 5 -1.93 -9.86 8.84
CA MET A 5 -1.08 -9.82 7.66
C MET A 5 0.28 -9.28 8.08
N ASP A 6 1.32 -10.10 8.01
CA ASP A 6 2.69 -9.72 8.35
C ASP A 6 3.31 -8.83 7.26
N HIS A 7 3.32 -9.30 6.03
CA HIS A 7 3.85 -8.50 4.91
C HIS A 7 3.18 -8.83 3.57
N ILE A 8 3.26 -7.89 2.65
CA ILE A 8 2.94 -8.05 1.24
C ILE A 8 4.21 -7.74 0.44
N VAL A 9 4.44 -8.45 -0.64
CA VAL A 9 5.62 -8.27 -1.49
C VAL A 9 5.20 -7.79 -2.87
N LEU A 10 5.78 -6.69 -3.32
CA LEU A 10 5.66 -6.20 -4.68
C LEU A 10 6.97 -6.41 -5.44
N ASN A 11 6.88 -7.01 -6.61
CA ASN A 11 7.99 -7.03 -7.56
C ASN A 11 8.06 -5.67 -8.25
N VAL A 12 9.16 -4.95 -8.10
CA VAL A 12 9.29 -3.58 -8.60
C VAL A 12 10.40 -3.48 -9.66
N LYS A 13 10.20 -2.58 -10.61
CA LYS A 13 11.15 -2.29 -11.67
C LYS A 13 12.04 -1.08 -11.36
N ASN A 14 11.50 -0.11 -10.64
CA ASN A 14 12.21 1.11 -10.22
C ASN A 14 11.98 1.35 -8.73
N GLU A 15 12.92 0.89 -7.91
CA GLU A 15 12.84 0.90 -6.46
C GLU A 15 12.73 2.32 -5.91
N GLU A 16 13.55 3.26 -6.40
CA GLU A 16 13.56 4.63 -5.89
C GLU A 16 12.23 5.35 -6.17
N ARG A 17 11.64 5.12 -7.32
CA ARG A 17 10.33 5.68 -7.67
C ARG A 17 9.22 5.12 -6.79
N MET A 18 9.26 3.82 -6.50
CA MET A 18 8.31 3.14 -5.63
C MET A 18 8.48 3.55 -4.17
N ILE A 19 9.71 3.61 -3.68
CA ILE A 19 10.01 4.15 -2.34
C ILE A 19 9.46 5.58 -2.22
N GLY A 20 9.74 6.42 -3.19
CA GLY A 20 9.26 7.81 -3.22
C GLY A 20 7.74 7.90 -3.16
N PHE A 21 7.02 7.10 -3.94
CA PHE A 21 5.57 7.06 -3.93
C PHE A 21 5.01 6.63 -2.57
N TYR A 22 5.43 5.47 -2.08
CA TYR A 22 4.89 4.92 -0.83
C TYR A 22 5.28 5.75 0.40
N SER A 23 6.46 6.37 0.42
CA SER A 23 6.88 7.19 1.56
C SER A 23 6.36 8.63 1.52
N LYS A 24 6.25 9.27 0.36
CA LYS A 24 5.88 10.69 0.24
C LYS A 24 4.40 10.91 -0.07
N VAL A 25 3.81 10.08 -0.94
CA VAL A 25 2.40 10.20 -1.32
C VAL A 25 1.53 9.42 -0.32
N MET A 26 1.83 8.15 -0.11
CA MET A 26 1.11 7.29 0.84
C MET A 26 1.45 7.57 2.30
N MET A 27 2.58 8.21 2.57
CA MET A 27 3.08 8.51 3.91
C MET A 27 3.36 7.27 4.76
N PHE A 28 3.72 6.15 4.13
CA PHE A 28 4.22 4.98 4.84
C PHE A 28 5.66 5.21 5.31
N ALA A 29 5.99 4.73 6.50
CA ALA A 29 7.32 4.92 7.05
C ALA A 29 8.35 4.07 6.27
N PRO A 30 9.44 4.68 5.74
CA PRO A 30 10.53 3.91 5.14
C PRO A 30 11.12 2.91 6.14
N GLU A 31 11.43 1.72 5.68
CA GLU A 31 12.04 0.65 6.46
C GLU A 31 13.20 0.04 5.68
N ARG A 32 14.39 0.01 6.26
CA ARG A 32 15.63 -0.51 5.65
C ARG A 32 16.01 0.14 4.31
N VAL A 33 15.53 1.32 4.03
CA VAL A 33 15.81 2.01 2.75
C VAL A 33 17.28 2.43 2.67
N GLU A 34 17.83 3.00 3.75
CA GLU A 34 19.23 3.41 3.77
C GLU A 34 20.18 2.21 3.76
N GLU A 35 19.85 1.14 4.47
CA GLU A 35 20.59 -0.13 4.46
C GLU A 35 20.57 -0.77 3.07
N TYR A 36 19.43 -0.67 2.36
CA TYR A 36 19.34 -1.13 0.97
C TYR A 36 20.24 -0.30 0.05
N ARG A 37 20.21 1.03 0.17
CA ARG A 37 21.07 1.93 -0.61
C ARG A 37 22.55 1.70 -0.33
N ALA A 38 22.89 1.34 0.91
CA ALA A 38 24.24 0.95 1.30
C ALA A 38 24.66 -0.45 0.86
N GLY A 39 23.72 -1.24 0.32
CA GLY A 39 23.99 -2.63 -0.10
C GLY A 39 24.01 -3.65 1.05
N GLU A 40 23.53 -3.27 2.23
CA GLU A 40 23.56 -4.11 3.43
C GLU A 40 22.39 -5.12 3.46
N VAL A 41 21.27 -4.79 2.79
CA VAL A 41 20.09 -5.65 2.68
C VAL A 41 19.67 -5.79 1.22
N PRO A 42 19.01 -6.89 0.85
CA PRO A 42 18.70 -7.17 -0.56
C PRO A 42 17.50 -6.39 -1.12
N PHE A 43 16.65 -5.83 -0.27
CA PHE A 43 15.48 -5.05 -0.69
C PHE A 43 15.06 -4.03 0.39
N PRO A 44 14.46 -2.90 -0.03
CA PRO A 44 13.85 -1.94 0.88
C PRO A 44 12.42 -2.34 1.21
N SER A 45 11.87 -1.76 2.28
CA SER A 45 10.48 -1.96 2.70
C SER A 45 9.85 -0.62 3.11
N VAL A 46 8.54 -0.59 3.20
CA VAL A 46 7.78 0.48 3.83
C VAL A 46 6.82 -0.11 4.85
N ARG A 47 6.57 0.60 5.93
CA ARG A 47 5.74 0.14 7.04
C ARG A 47 4.34 0.76 6.95
N LEU A 48 3.33 -0.09 6.84
CA LEU A 48 1.93 0.32 6.77
C LEU A 48 1.35 0.62 8.16
N ASN A 49 1.69 -0.21 9.13
CA ASN A 49 1.27 -0.09 10.53
C ASN A 49 2.23 -0.87 11.43
N SER A 50 1.91 -1.01 12.74
CA SER A 50 2.78 -1.73 13.69
C SER A 50 3.09 -3.17 13.29
N ASP A 51 2.19 -3.82 12.56
CA ASP A 51 2.21 -5.27 12.33
C ASP A 51 2.45 -5.67 10.88
N THR A 52 2.36 -4.71 9.94
CA THR A 52 2.39 -5.01 8.51
C THR A 52 3.40 -4.14 7.76
N ILE A 53 4.27 -4.76 7.00
CA ILE A 53 5.19 -4.09 6.06
C ILE A 53 4.88 -4.48 4.62
N MET A 54 5.37 -3.67 3.70
CA MET A 54 5.39 -3.95 2.27
C MET A 54 6.84 -4.00 1.81
N ASP A 55 7.26 -5.16 1.31
CA ASP A 55 8.59 -5.34 0.74
C ASP A 55 8.58 -4.99 -0.74
N LEU A 56 9.59 -4.26 -1.18
CA LEU A 56 9.76 -3.86 -2.58
C LEU A 56 10.93 -4.66 -3.17
N PHE A 57 10.61 -5.77 -3.82
CA PHE A 57 11.63 -6.66 -4.38
C PHE A 57 12.18 -6.11 -5.68
N PRO A 58 13.47 -5.74 -5.72
CA PRO A 58 14.11 -5.27 -6.93
C PRO A 58 14.21 -6.37 -8.00
N LYS A 59 14.29 -5.95 -9.24
CA LYS A 59 14.32 -6.81 -10.43
C LYS A 59 15.35 -7.96 -10.34
N LYS A 60 16.52 -7.68 -9.77
CA LYS A 60 17.57 -8.69 -9.55
C LYS A 60 17.15 -9.87 -8.67
N ILE A 61 16.14 -9.70 -7.81
CA ILE A 61 15.60 -10.76 -6.95
C ILE A 61 14.55 -11.57 -7.70
N TRP A 62 13.50 -10.91 -8.20
CA TRP A 62 12.35 -11.62 -8.76
C TRP A 62 12.55 -12.15 -10.18
N GLN A 63 13.49 -11.59 -10.96
CA GLN A 63 13.81 -12.14 -12.28
C GLN A 63 14.48 -13.52 -12.24
N LYS A 64 15.10 -13.87 -11.13
CA LYS A 64 15.81 -15.15 -10.96
C LYS A 64 14.92 -16.26 -10.41
N SER A 65 13.69 -15.97 -10.05
CA SER A 65 12.76 -16.95 -9.51
C SER A 65 11.93 -17.56 -10.63
N ASP A 66 11.64 -18.87 -10.56
CA ASP A 66 10.70 -19.56 -11.45
C ASP A 66 9.28 -19.01 -11.36
N ARG A 67 9.04 -18.09 -10.42
CA ARG A 67 7.78 -17.34 -10.21
C ARG A 67 7.77 -15.99 -10.91
N ALA A 68 8.83 -15.61 -11.61
CA ALA A 68 8.87 -14.36 -12.36
C ALA A 68 7.79 -14.37 -13.44
N GLY A 69 6.78 -13.53 -13.28
CA GLY A 69 5.64 -13.43 -14.20
C GLY A 69 4.36 -14.10 -13.74
N GLN A 70 4.38 -14.98 -12.73
CA GLN A 70 3.14 -15.60 -12.23
C GLN A 70 2.38 -14.73 -11.20
N GLY A 71 3.04 -13.79 -10.54
CA GLY A 71 2.46 -13.00 -9.46
C GLY A 71 1.83 -11.67 -9.89
N LEU A 72 2.28 -11.08 -11.00
CA LEU A 72 1.85 -9.74 -11.40
C LEU A 72 0.41 -9.68 -11.93
N GLU A 73 -0.09 -10.78 -12.48
CA GLU A 73 -1.46 -10.87 -13.01
C GLU A 73 -2.48 -11.33 -11.97
N ASN A 74 -2.03 -11.93 -10.85
CA ASN A 74 -2.94 -12.47 -9.82
C ASN A 74 -3.38 -11.44 -8.79
N LEU A 75 -2.61 -10.39 -8.55
CA LEU A 75 -3.00 -9.31 -7.65
C LEU A 75 -3.94 -8.35 -8.38
N ASN A 76 -5.25 -8.47 -8.13
CA ASN A 76 -6.22 -7.52 -8.67
C ASN A 76 -6.00 -6.13 -8.05
N HIS A 77 -6.08 -6.04 -6.74
CA HIS A 77 -5.79 -4.84 -5.96
C HIS A 77 -5.57 -5.19 -4.49
N PHE A 78 -5.07 -4.25 -3.72
CA PHE A 78 -5.11 -4.31 -2.27
C PHE A 78 -5.81 -3.07 -1.72
N CYS A 79 -6.43 -3.23 -0.56
CA CYS A 79 -7.20 -2.16 0.08
C CYS A 79 -6.60 -1.77 1.42
N ILE A 80 -6.48 -0.46 1.63
CA ILE A 80 -6.15 0.12 2.93
C ILE A 80 -7.38 0.83 3.51
N ALA A 81 -7.61 0.62 4.80
CA ALA A 81 -8.64 1.33 5.54
C ALA A 81 -8.02 2.45 6.37
N LEU A 82 -8.60 3.63 6.28
CA LEU A 82 -8.13 4.85 6.92
C LEU A 82 -9.26 5.49 7.76
N SER A 83 -8.91 6.35 8.69
CA SER A 83 -9.90 7.28 9.22
C SER A 83 -10.34 8.26 8.13
N LYS A 84 -11.55 8.81 8.23
CA LYS A 84 -12.08 9.76 7.24
C LYS A 84 -11.13 10.94 7.01
N GLY A 85 -10.60 11.52 8.09
CA GLY A 85 -9.66 12.64 7.99
C GLY A 85 -8.35 12.27 7.29
N MET A 86 -7.82 11.06 7.52
CA MET A 86 -6.62 10.57 6.83
C MET A 86 -6.90 10.29 5.35
N TRP A 87 -8.08 9.75 5.04
CA TRP A 87 -8.53 9.50 3.67
C TRP A 87 -8.66 10.82 2.87
N GLU A 88 -9.26 11.86 3.48
CA GLU A 88 -9.36 13.19 2.86
C GLU A 88 -7.99 13.81 2.59
N LYS A 89 -7.05 13.67 3.53
CA LYS A 89 -5.66 14.11 3.35
C LYS A 89 -4.96 13.34 2.23
N LEU A 90 -5.17 12.02 2.16
CA LEU A 90 -4.63 11.21 1.06
C LEU A 90 -5.18 11.67 -0.29
N LEU A 91 -6.48 11.90 -0.40
CA LEU A 91 -7.11 12.36 -1.64
C LEU A 91 -6.48 13.68 -2.12
N LYS A 92 -6.23 14.63 -1.21
CA LYS A 92 -5.55 15.89 -1.54
C LYS A 92 -4.11 15.65 -2.03
N ARG A 93 -3.35 14.76 -1.38
CA ARG A 93 -1.97 14.44 -1.80
C ARG A 93 -1.92 13.75 -3.15
N LEU A 94 -2.83 12.84 -3.42
CA LEU A 94 -2.93 12.18 -4.73
C LEU A 94 -3.11 13.21 -5.83
N LYS A 95 -4.06 14.13 -5.67
CA LYS A 95 -4.30 15.23 -6.63
C LYS A 95 -3.09 16.15 -6.77
N ALA A 96 -2.45 16.53 -5.66
CA ALA A 96 -1.27 17.40 -5.67
C ALA A 96 -0.05 16.75 -6.35
N ASN A 97 0.01 15.42 -6.40
CA ASN A 97 1.08 14.65 -7.04
C ASN A 97 0.67 14.10 -8.42
N ASN A 98 -0.41 14.60 -9.01
CA ASN A 98 -0.92 14.19 -10.32
C ASN A 98 -1.19 12.68 -10.43
N VAL A 99 -1.67 12.07 -9.36
CA VAL A 99 -2.14 10.69 -9.36
C VAL A 99 -3.62 10.69 -9.67
N ASP A 100 -4.00 10.03 -10.77
CA ASP A 100 -5.38 9.96 -11.21
C ASP A 100 -6.20 9.05 -10.29
N ILE A 101 -7.41 9.50 -9.95
CA ILE A 101 -8.43 8.68 -9.31
C ILE A 101 -9.21 7.98 -10.40
N GLU A 102 -9.00 6.67 -10.56
CA GLU A 102 -9.66 5.89 -11.62
C GLU A 102 -11.14 5.70 -11.35
N GLU A 103 -11.50 5.54 -10.08
CA GLU A 103 -12.89 5.37 -9.65
C GLU A 103 -13.08 5.91 -8.23
N GLY A 104 -14.23 6.48 -8.01
CA GLY A 104 -14.65 6.94 -6.68
C GLY A 104 -14.60 8.46 -6.48
N PRO A 105 -15.10 8.90 -5.33
CA PRO A 105 -15.64 8.12 -4.19
C PRO A 105 -16.88 7.29 -4.55
N VAL A 106 -16.86 6.02 -4.18
CA VAL A 106 -17.96 5.06 -4.42
C VAL A 106 -18.16 4.15 -3.20
N PRO A 107 -19.39 3.68 -2.94
CA PRO A 107 -19.63 2.70 -1.89
C PRO A 107 -19.08 1.32 -2.32
N ARG A 108 -18.39 0.66 -1.40
CA ARG A 108 -17.85 -0.69 -1.61
C ARG A 108 -17.94 -1.50 -0.33
N TRP A 109 -18.24 -2.78 -0.48
CA TRP A 109 -18.17 -3.76 0.60
C TRP A 109 -16.72 -4.03 0.99
N GLY A 110 -16.47 -4.24 2.28
CA GLY A 110 -15.16 -4.60 2.82
C GLY A 110 -15.28 -5.31 4.17
N ALA A 111 -14.17 -5.43 4.89
CA ALA A 111 -14.07 -6.21 6.13
C ALA A 111 -15.05 -5.80 7.24
N HIS A 112 -15.52 -4.55 7.22
CA HIS A 112 -16.47 -4.01 8.21
C HIS A 112 -17.77 -3.50 7.57
N GLY A 113 -18.18 -4.09 6.44
CA GLY A 113 -19.38 -3.69 5.72
C GLY A 113 -19.10 -2.64 4.64
N ASN A 114 -20.11 -1.83 4.32
CA ASN A 114 -19.95 -0.78 3.32
C ASN A 114 -19.10 0.38 3.84
N GLY A 115 -18.19 0.83 2.99
CA GLY A 115 -17.39 2.03 3.18
C GLY A 115 -17.33 2.86 1.92
N THR A 116 -16.66 4.00 1.98
CA THR A 116 -16.42 4.87 0.82
C THR A 116 -15.00 4.66 0.33
N SER A 117 -14.85 4.34 -0.95
CA SER A 117 -13.57 3.96 -1.55
C SER A 117 -13.21 4.84 -2.73
N ILE A 118 -11.91 5.05 -2.90
CA ILE A 118 -11.28 5.54 -4.14
C ILE A 118 -10.28 4.50 -4.63
N TYR A 119 -10.06 4.51 -5.94
CA TYR A 119 -9.12 3.63 -6.62
C TYR A 119 -8.10 4.45 -7.40
N PHE A 120 -6.84 4.12 -7.26
CA PHE A 120 -5.72 4.77 -7.93
C PHE A 120 -4.56 3.78 -8.09
N ARG A 121 -3.55 4.15 -8.89
CA ARG A 121 -2.41 3.27 -9.14
C ARG A 121 -1.11 3.87 -8.60
N ASP A 122 -0.24 2.97 -8.17
CA ASP A 122 1.15 3.32 -7.92
C ASP A 122 1.91 3.53 -9.26
N PRO A 123 3.16 4.01 -9.23
CA PRO A 123 3.91 4.29 -10.45
C PRO A 123 4.16 3.08 -11.36
N GLU A 124 4.00 1.87 -10.86
CA GLU A 124 4.17 0.63 -11.64
C GLU A 124 2.85 -0.06 -11.99
N GLY A 125 1.73 0.62 -11.75
CA GLY A 125 0.42 0.19 -12.20
C GLY A 125 -0.33 -0.72 -11.23
N ASN A 126 0.17 -0.93 -10.02
CA ASN A 126 -0.58 -1.69 -9.01
C ASN A 126 -1.81 -0.90 -8.56
N LEU A 127 -2.97 -1.54 -8.61
CA LEU A 127 -4.22 -0.91 -8.19
C LEU A 127 -4.33 -0.90 -6.66
N ILE A 128 -4.61 0.27 -6.13
CA ILE A 128 -4.78 0.50 -4.69
C ILE A 128 -6.20 0.99 -4.45
N GLU A 129 -6.89 0.38 -3.51
CA GLU A 129 -8.13 0.88 -2.96
C GLU A 129 -7.84 1.55 -1.61
N ALA A 130 -8.33 2.76 -1.40
CA ALA A 130 -8.29 3.43 -0.11
C ALA A 130 -9.70 3.76 0.34
N ARG A 131 -10.07 3.33 1.56
CA ARG A 131 -11.43 3.47 2.08
C ARG A 131 -11.48 4.03 3.48
N TYR A 132 -12.65 4.56 3.82
CA TYR A 132 -13.04 4.79 5.20
C TYR A 132 -14.46 4.25 5.43
N TYR A 133 -14.78 4.01 6.70
CA TYR A 133 -16.11 3.56 7.13
C TYR A 133 -16.81 4.70 7.88
N GLU A 134 -18.07 5.01 7.49
CA GLU A 134 -18.90 5.97 8.22
C GLU A 134 -19.39 5.37 9.56
N GLY A 135 -19.50 6.21 10.59
CA GLY A 135 -20.10 5.82 11.87
C GLY A 135 -19.29 4.85 12.72
N HIS A 136 -18.16 4.38 12.25
CA HIS A 136 -17.21 3.67 13.08
C HIS A 136 -16.22 4.68 13.63
N ASN A 137 -16.19 4.83 14.95
CA ASN A 137 -15.02 5.36 15.62
C ASN A 137 -13.88 4.44 15.21
N SER A 138 -13.14 4.87 14.23
CA SER A 138 -12.01 4.16 13.63
C SER A 138 -10.93 3.77 14.66
N LYS A 139 -11.05 4.28 15.88
CA LYS A 139 -10.17 3.95 16.99
C LYS A 139 -10.42 2.57 17.61
N GLU A 140 -11.59 1.97 17.42
CA GLU A 140 -11.93 0.78 18.21
C GLU A 140 -11.94 -0.55 17.44
N LYS A 141 -12.05 -0.56 16.11
CA LYS A 141 -12.19 -1.81 15.36
C LYS A 141 -11.27 -1.98 14.16
N CYS A 142 -10.84 -0.91 13.53
CA CYS A 142 -10.07 -0.98 12.29
C CYS A 142 -8.58 -0.73 12.47
N LEU A 143 -8.22 -0.02 13.49
CA LEU A 143 -6.85 0.24 13.83
C LEU A 143 -6.55 -0.49 15.14
N LEU A 144 -6.13 -1.76 14.98
CA LEU A 144 -5.01 -2.25 15.71
C LEU A 144 -4.87 -1.60 17.09
N LYS A 145 -5.39 -2.29 18.06
CA LYS A 145 -4.86 -2.08 19.42
C LYS A 145 -3.35 -2.19 19.28
N SER A 146 -2.72 -1.03 19.21
CA SER A 146 -1.28 -0.90 19.39
C SER A 146 -0.87 -1.54 20.70
#